data_5901ce6c799c743c492a67040f0f0986
#
_entry.id   5901ce6c799c743c492a67040f0f0986
#
_cell.length_a   1.000
_cell.length_b   1.000
_cell.length_c   1.000
_cell.angle_alpha   90.00
_cell.angle_beta   90.00
_cell.angle_gamma   90.00
#
_symmetry.space_group_name_H-M   'P 1'
#
loop_
_entity.id
_entity.type
_entity.pdbx_description
1 polymer ?
#
loop_
_entity_poly.entity_id
_entity_poly.type
_entity_poly.pdbx_seq_one_letter_code
_entity_poly.pdbx_strand_id
1 'polypeptide(L)'
;MPDGEALRPLISHLASALKTEDRMRIEEICRALALGVSSQLGVPPLRVRVFAVRPSATWGELHGLYELAAGRASAVISLWMRTAKHKRVVAFRAFLRTLLHEICHHLDYHLYQLPDSFHTEGFYKRESSLFHQLVQEGDKG
;
A
#
# COMPACT_ATOMS: atom_id res chain seq x y z
N MET A 1 11.57 11.87 -4.16
CA MET A 1 10.36 11.46 -3.44
C MET A 1 9.12 11.98 -4.13
N PRO A 2 8.00 11.30 -4.03
CA PRO A 2 6.79 11.75 -4.71
C PRO A 2 6.26 13.05 -4.14
N ASP A 3 5.55 13.79 -4.99
CA ASP A 3 4.83 14.97 -4.57
C ASP A 3 3.60 14.55 -3.76
N GLY A 4 3.70 14.63 -2.45
CA GLY A 4 2.63 14.22 -1.55
C GLY A 4 1.36 15.04 -1.73
N GLU A 5 1.48 16.32 -2.10
CA GLU A 5 0.31 17.18 -2.27
C GLU A 5 -0.58 16.70 -3.41
N ALA A 6 0.03 16.26 -4.52
CA ALA A 6 -0.74 15.78 -5.66
C ALA A 6 -1.55 14.51 -5.32
N LEU A 7 -1.12 13.74 -4.35
CA LEU A 7 -1.76 12.47 -3.96
C LEU A 7 -2.68 12.59 -2.75
N ARG A 8 -2.64 13.70 -2.02
CA ARG A 8 -3.45 13.87 -0.80
C ARG A 8 -4.96 13.74 -0.99
N PRO A 9 -5.56 14.21 -2.10
CA PRO A 9 -6.99 13.96 -2.30
C PRO A 9 -7.35 12.48 -2.28
N LEU A 10 -6.46 11.63 -2.81
CA LEU A 10 -6.66 10.18 -2.79
C LEU A 10 -6.60 9.62 -1.37
N ILE A 11 -5.78 10.20 -0.52
CA ILE A 11 -5.67 9.80 0.89
C ILE A 11 -7.01 10.05 1.61
N SER A 12 -7.60 11.23 1.41
CA SER A 12 -8.90 11.55 2.00
C SER A 12 -9.99 10.62 1.47
N HIS A 13 -9.97 10.34 0.17
CA HIS A 13 -10.93 9.43 -0.44
C HIS A 13 -10.78 7.99 0.11
N LEU A 14 -9.54 7.56 0.39
CA LEU A 14 -9.30 6.25 0.97
C LEU A 14 -9.92 6.14 2.36
N ALA A 15 -9.70 7.15 3.20
CA ALA A 15 -10.28 7.17 4.53
C ALA A 15 -11.81 7.09 4.48
N SER A 16 -12.43 7.84 3.57
CA SER A 16 -13.89 7.82 3.38
C SER A 16 -14.38 6.46 2.88
N ALA A 17 -13.68 5.88 1.91
CA ALA A 17 -14.07 4.59 1.35
C ALA A 17 -13.98 3.46 2.38
N LEU A 18 -12.99 3.51 3.27
CA LEU A 18 -12.88 2.55 4.36
C LEU A 18 -14.05 2.69 5.34
N LYS A 19 -14.48 3.91 5.64
CA LYS A 19 -15.63 4.15 6.51
C LYS A 19 -16.94 3.63 5.92
N THR A 20 -17.10 3.72 4.60
CA THR A 20 -18.28 3.21 3.91
C THR A 20 -18.17 1.74 3.55
N GLU A 21 -17.02 1.11 3.81
CA GLU A 21 -16.78 -0.31 3.58
C GLU A 21 -16.99 -0.73 2.12
N ASP A 22 -16.66 0.16 1.20
CA ASP A 22 -16.80 -0.07 -0.23
C ASP A 22 -15.51 -0.65 -0.80
N ARG A 23 -15.44 -1.98 -0.89
CA ARG A 23 -14.24 -2.69 -1.33
C ARG A 23 -13.78 -2.24 -2.72
N MET A 24 -14.69 -2.11 -3.67
CA MET A 24 -14.33 -1.73 -5.05
C MET A 24 -13.78 -0.31 -5.10
N ARG A 25 -14.36 0.59 -4.31
CA ARG A 25 -13.88 1.97 -4.23
C ARG A 25 -12.51 2.03 -3.58
N ILE A 26 -12.31 1.26 -2.51
CA ILE A 26 -11.00 1.15 -1.85
C ILE A 26 -9.95 0.68 -2.86
N GLU A 27 -10.28 -0.34 -3.65
CA GLU A 27 -9.37 -0.88 -4.65
C GLU A 27 -9.01 0.15 -5.73
N GLU A 28 -10.00 0.88 -6.24
CA GLU A 28 -9.76 1.94 -7.23
C GLU A 28 -8.81 3.01 -6.71
N ILE A 29 -9.03 3.44 -5.46
CA ILE A 29 -8.20 4.47 -4.85
C ILE A 29 -6.78 3.97 -4.64
N CYS A 30 -6.62 2.73 -4.18
CA CYS A 30 -5.31 2.13 -3.99
C CYS A 30 -4.56 2.01 -5.32
N ARG A 31 -5.26 1.66 -6.40
CA ARG A 31 -4.67 1.62 -7.73
C ARG A 31 -4.17 3.00 -8.16
N ALA A 32 -4.98 4.01 -7.92
CA ALA A 32 -4.60 5.39 -8.27
C ALA A 32 -3.40 5.87 -7.46
N LEU A 33 -3.35 5.54 -6.17
CA LEU A 33 -2.20 5.88 -5.32
C LEU A 33 -0.93 5.18 -5.81
N ALA A 34 -1.01 3.89 -6.07
CA ALA A 34 0.14 3.11 -6.55
C ALA A 34 0.63 3.64 -7.90
N LEU A 35 -0.29 3.96 -8.80
CA LEU A 35 0.04 4.54 -10.11
C LEU A 35 0.70 5.91 -9.94
N GLY A 36 0.17 6.74 -9.05
CA GLY A 36 0.73 8.07 -8.79
C GLY A 36 2.15 8.01 -8.26
N VAL A 37 2.41 7.16 -7.29
CA VAL A 37 3.77 6.98 -6.75
C VAL A 37 4.70 6.44 -7.82
N SER A 38 4.27 5.42 -8.56
CA SER A 38 5.09 4.81 -9.61
C SER A 38 5.45 5.81 -10.69
N SER A 39 4.48 6.60 -11.15
CA SER A 39 4.69 7.63 -12.17
C SER A 39 5.68 8.69 -11.72
N GLN A 40 5.52 9.19 -10.49
CA GLN A 40 6.40 10.24 -9.97
C GLN A 40 7.82 9.76 -9.79
N LEU A 41 8.02 8.50 -9.49
CA LEU A 41 9.35 7.93 -9.26
C LEU A 41 9.94 7.23 -10.50
N GLY A 42 9.17 7.16 -11.58
CA GLY A 42 9.66 6.57 -12.83
C GLY A 42 9.88 5.07 -12.77
N VAL A 43 9.14 4.37 -11.93
CA VAL A 43 9.20 2.91 -11.85
C VAL A 43 8.03 2.28 -12.59
N PRO A 44 8.13 0.99 -12.98
CA PRO A 44 7.01 0.34 -13.66
C PRO A 44 5.74 0.38 -12.83
N PRO A 45 4.56 0.53 -13.46
CA PRO A 45 3.30 0.49 -12.74
C PRO A 45 3.08 -0.88 -12.11
N LEU A 46 2.32 -0.91 -11.02
CA LEU A 46 1.97 -2.16 -10.36
C LEU A 46 0.47 -2.22 -10.15
N ARG A 47 -0.05 -3.44 -10.05
CA ARG A 47 -1.46 -3.66 -9.83
C ARG A 47 -1.74 -3.80 -8.34
N VAL A 48 -2.92 -3.38 -7.92
CA VAL A 48 -3.38 -3.53 -6.54
C VAL A 48 -4.71 -4.26 -6.55
N ARG A 49 -4.85 -5.26 -5.70
CA ARG A 49 -6.10 -5.98 -5.47
C ARG A 49 -6.48 -5.85 -4.01
N VAL A 50 -7.74 -5.58 -3.77
CA VAL A 50 -8.26 -5.50 -2.40
C VAL A 50 -9.33 -6.58 -2.22
N PHE A 51 -9.11 -7.44 -1.23
CA PHE A 51 -9.99 -8.55 -0.92
C PHE A 51 -10.77 -8.25 0.37
N ALA A 52 -11.77 -9.06 0.65
CA ALA A 52 -12.70 -8.80 1.74
C ALA A 52 -12.08 -9.02 3.12
N VAL A 53 -11.48 -10.17 3.37
CA VAL A 53 -11.05 -10.58 4.71
C VAL A 53 -9.64 -11.17 4.66
N ARG A 54 -8.77 -10.75 5.58
CA ARG A 54 -7.40 -11.25 5.69
C ARG A 54 -7.38 -12.76 5.93
N PRO A 55 -6.51 -13.51 5.22
CA PRO A 55 -6.30 -14.92 5.54
C PRO A 55 -5.51 -15.05 6.82
N SER A 56 -5.73 -16.13 7.54
CA SER A 56 -4.95 -16.45 8.73
C SER A 56 -4.64 -17.94 8.77
N ALA A 57 -3.55 -18.28 9.43
CA ALA A 57 -3.09 -19.66 9.61
C ALA A 57 -2.32 -19.73 10.91
N THR A 58 -1.69 -20.87 11.17
CA THR A 58 -0.86 -21.04 12.38
C THR A 58 0.28 -20.01 12.46
N TRP A 59 0.76 -19.52 11.29
CA TRP A 59 1.81 -18.51 11.23
C TRP A 59 1.30 -17.09 11.53
N GLY A 60 -0.02 -16.90 11.62
CA GLY A 60 -0.62 -15.59 11.89
C GLY A 60 -1.52 -15.08 10.78
N GLU A 61 -1.78 -13.78 10.80
CA GLU A 61 -2.65 -13.09 9.86
C GLU A 61 -1.83 -12.37 8.79
N LEU A 62 -2.22 -12.53 7.53
CA LEU A 62 -1.54 -11.85 6.41
C LEU A 62 -2.18 -10.48 6.19
N HIS A 63 -1.38 -9.41 6.32
CA HIS A 63 -1.85 -8.03 6.21
C HIS A 63 -1.76 -7.49 4.79
N GLY A 64 -0.69 -7.80 4.09
CA GLY A 64 -0.45 -7.37 2.72
C GLY A 64 0.56 -8.30 2.08
N LEU A 65 0.61 -8.27 0.74
CA LEU A 65 1.51 -9.14 -0.01
C LEU A 65 1.96 -8.43 -1.28
N TYR A 66 3.27 -8.43 -1.53
CA TYR A 66 3.85 -7.96 -2.78
C TYR A 66 4.38 -9.16 -3.56
N GLU A 67 3.94 -9.31 -4.79
CA GLU A 67 4.38 -10.40 -5.67
C GLU A 67 4.95 -9.84 -6.95
N LEU A 68 6.20 -10.20 -7.24
CA LEU A 68 6.90 -9.81 -8.46
C LEU A 68 6.73 -10.93 -9.48
N ALA A 69 6.18 -10.58 -10.65
CA ALA A 69 6.02 -11.56 -11.72
C ALA A 69 7.38 -11.93 -12.31
N ALA A 70 7.66 -13.23 -12.39
CA ALA A 70 8.94 -13.73 -12.89
C ALA A 70 9.20 -13.24 -14.32
N GLY A 71 10.38 -12.64 -14.54
CA GLY A 71 10.81 -12.16 -15.84
C GLY A 71 10.01 -11.00 -16.41
N ARG A 72 9.22 -10.30 -15.58
CA ARG A 72 8.38 -9.20 -16.03
C ARG A 72 8.51 -8.00 -15.11
N ALA A 73 8.25 -6.81 -15.68
CA ALA A 73 8.14 -5.58 -14.92
C ALA A 73 6.77 -5.45 -14.24
N SER A 74 5.95 -6.48 -14.29
CA SER A 74 4.61 -6.49 -13.71
C SER A 74 4.66 -7.02 -12.28
N ALA A 75 4.01 -6.32 -11.37
CA ALA A 75 3.95 -6.72 -9.97
C ALA A 75 2.52 -6.50 -9.45
N VAL A 76 2.16 -7.22 -8.39
CA VAL A 76 0.83 -7.14 -7.79
C VAL A 76 0.96 -7.00 -6.28
N ILE A 77 0.23 -6.03 -5.73
CA ILE A 77 0.03 -5.90 -4.29
C ILE A 77 -1.36 -6.44 -3.96
N SER A 78 -1.44 -7.30 -2.97
CA SER A 78 -2.71 -7.78 -2.43
C SER A 78 -2.91 -7.22 -1.04
N LEU A 79 -4.09 -6.68 -0.79
CA LEU A 79 -4.48 -6.11 0.50
C LEU A 79 -5.86 -6.66 0.87
N TRP A 80 -6.21 -6.56 2.13
CA TRP A 80 -7.49 -7.04 2.64
C TRP A 80 -8.12 -5.97 3.51
N MET A 81 -9.41 -5.70 3.31
CA MET A 81 -10.06 -4.59 4.00
C MET A 81 -10.50 -4.93 5.42
N ARG A 82 -10.62 -6.21 5.78
CA ARG A 82 -11.09 -6.64 7.09
C ARG A 82 -10.09 -7.56 7.77
N THR A 83 -10.04 -7.48 9.11
CA THR A 83 -9.21 -8.38 9.91
C THR A 83 -9.75 -9.82 9.85
N ALA A 84 -8.86 -10.80 10.07
CA ALA A 84 -9.24 -12.21 9.96
C ALA A 84 -10.16 -12.63 11.10
N LYS A 85 -9.83 -12.28 12.33
CA LYS A 85 -10.53 -12.79 13.52
C LYS A 85 -11.89 -12.15 13.72
N HIS A 86 -11.94 -10.83 13.72
CA HIS A 86 -13.17 -10.09 14.03
C HIS A 86 -13.89 -9.55 12.81
N LYS A 87 -13.31 -9.69 11.64
CA LYS A 87 -13.84 -9.21 10.36
C LYS A 87 -14.22 -7.73 10.41
N ARG A 88 -13.42 -6.96 11.13
CA ARG A 88 -13.56 -5.50 11.22
C ARG A 88 -12.76 -4.83 10.13
N VAL A 89 -13.30 -3.73 9.60
CA VAL A 89 -12.54 -2.94 8.62
C VAL A 89 -11.25 -2.44 9.25
N VAL A 90 -10.15 -2.63 8.53
CA VAL A 90 -8.83 -2.20 8.98
C VAL A 90 -8.82 -0.68 9.12
N ALA A 91 -8.26 -0.17 10.21
CA ALA A 91 -8.17 1.27 10.43
C ALA A 91 -7.38 1.93 9.29
N PHE A 92 -7.78 3.15 8.92
CA PHE A 92 -7.20 3.87 7.80
C PHE A 92 -5.67 3.94 7.85
N ARG A 93 -5.11 4.38 8.98
CA ARG A 93 -3.65 4.54 9.07
C ARG A 93 -2.92 3.21 8.93
N ALA A 94 -3.47 2.15 9.51
CA ALA A 94 -2.89 0.81 9.38
C ALA A 94 -3.00 0.30 7.94
N PHE A 95 -4.13 0.51 7.30
CA PHE A 95 -4.34 0.10 5.92
C PHE A 95 -3.38 0.82 4.97
N LEU A 96 -3.30 2.14 5.09
CA LEU A 96 -2.39 2.95 4.27
C LEU A 96 -0.94 2.53 4.52
N ARG A 97 -0.56 2.32 5.76
CA ARG A 97 0.80 1.90 6.12
C ARG A 97 1.15 0.57 5.44
N THR A 98 0.21 -0.37 5.41
CA THR A 98 0.39 -1.66 4.73
C THR A 98 0.57 -1.46 3.22
N LEU A 99 -0.25 -0.64 2.59
CA LEU A 99 -0.10 -0.34 1.16
C LEU A 99 1.28 0.24 0.86
N LEU A 100 1.71 1.23 1.64
CA LEU A 100 3.01 1.86 1.43
C LEU A 100 4.17 0.90 1.69
N HIS A 101 4.02 0.01 2.65
CA HIS A 101 5.00 -1.05 2.93
C HIS A 101 5.21 -1.92 1.69
N GLU A 102 4.12 -2.35 1.05
CA GLU A 102 4.21 -3.17 -0.15
C GLU A 102 4.76 -2.37 -1.34
N ILE A 103 4.40 -1.09 -1.45
CA ILE A 103 4.99 -0.22 -2.47
C ILE A 103 6.50 -0.09 -2.27
N CYS A 104 6.97 -0.02 -1.02
CA CYS A 104 8.42 0.03 -0.76
C CYS A 104 9.16 -1.20 -1.27
N HIS A 105 8.55 -2.39 -1.23
CA HIS A 105 9.14 -3.57 -1.86
C HIS A 105 9.30 -3.36 -3.36
N HIS A 106 8.30 -2.77 -4.01
CA HIS A 106 8.36 -2.46 -5.44
C HIS A 106 9.50 -1.48 -5.74
N LEU A 107 9.66 -0.46 -4.90
CA LEU A 107 10.74 0.53 -5.06
C LEU A 107 12.12 -0.10 -4.85
N ASP A 108 12.25 -1.04 -3.91
CA ASP A 108 13.52 -1.73 -3.70
C ASP A 108 13.98 -2.41 -4.98
N TYR A 109 13.09 -3.10 -5.68
CA TYR A 109 13.45 -3.80 -6.91
C TYR A 109 13.66 -2.86 -8.09
N HIS A 110 12.80 -1.87 -8.26
CA HIS A 110 12.75 -1.08 -9.50
C HIS A 110 13.40 0.30 -9.42
N LEU A 111 13.40 0.94 -8.26
CA LEU A 111 14.04 2.25 -8.10
C LEU A 111 15.49 2.08 -7.62
N TYR A 112 15.68 1.28 -6.59
CA TYR A 112 17.01 1.06 -6.00
C TYR A 112 17.73 -0.14 -6.61
N GLN A 113 17.05 -0.90 -7.45
CA GLN A 113 17.61 -2.04 -8.20
C GLN A 113 18.31 -3.06 -7.30
N LEU A 114 17.68 -3.35 -6.17
CA LEU A 114 18.20 -4.34 -5.24
C LEU A 114 17.85 -5.75 -5.69
N PRO A 115 18.71 -6.75 -5.49
CA PRO A 115 18.40 -8.14 -5.83
C PRO A 115 17.30 -8.73 -4.97
N ASP A 116 17.20 -8.25 -3.72
CA ASP A 116 16.17 -8.67 -2.77
C ASP A 116 15.67 -7.47 -1.98
N SER A 117 14.50 -7.62 -1.38
CA SER A 117 13.89 -6.55 -0.58
C SER A 117 13.66 -7.06 0.84
N PHE A 118 14.47 -6.57 1.77
CA PHE A 118 14.42 -6.97 3.17
C PHE A 118 13.94 -5.82 4.06
N HIS A 119 13.35 -6.17 5.19
CA HIS A 119 12.87 -5.20 6.18
C HIS A 119 14.02 -4.63 7.00
N THR A 120 14.89 -3.86 6.36
CA THR A 120 16.04 -3.20 7.01
C THR A 120 15.60 -1.90 7.67
N GLU A 121 16.49 -1.31 8.45
CA GLU A 121 16.25 0.02 9.01
C GLU A 121 15.99 1.05 7.90
N GLY A 122 16.77 0.98 6.82
CA GLY A 122 16.56 1.86 5.66
C GLY A 122 15.20 1.68 5.01
N PHE A 123 14.73 0.44 4.90
CA PHE A 123 13.40 0.14 4.38
C PHE A 123 12.31 0.83 5.22
N TYR A 124 12.37 0.68 6.54
CA TYR A 124 11.38 1.29 7.43
C TYR A 124 11.45 2.81 7.42
N LYS A 125 12.63 3.39 7.25
CA LYS A 125 12.77 4.84 7.11
C LYS A 125 12.11 5.35 5.83
N ARG A 126 12.25 4.62 4.72
CA ARG A 126 11.59 4.98 3.46
C ARG A 126 10.08 4.86 3.57
N GLU A 127 9.59 3.80 4.19
CA GLU A 127 8.16 3.61 4.43
C GLU A 127 7.59 4.77 5.27
N SER A 128 8.26 5.13 6.35
CA SER A 128 7.83 6.22 7.22
C SER A 128 7.87 7.55 6.49
N SER A 129 8.89 7.79 5.67
CA SER A 129 8.98 9.00 4.87
C SER A 129 7.80 9.15 3.92
N LEU A 130 7.45 8.09 3.20
CA LEU A 130 6.29 8.09 2.32
C LEU A 130 4.99 8.37 3.09
N PHE A 131 4.82 7.70 4.21
CA PHE A 131 3.64 7.88 5.03
C PHE A 131 3.49 9.34 5.47
N HIS A 132 4.55 9.93 5.98
CA HIS A 132 4.50 11.32 6.48
C HIS A 132 4.35 12.35 5.36
N GLN A 133 4.80 12.04 4.15
CA GLN A 133 4.58 12.93 3.01
C GLN A 133 3.11 12.92 2.54
N LEU A 134 2.45 11.79 2.68
CA LEU A 134 1.07 11.63 2.22
C LEU A 134 0.04 11.97 3.29
N VAL A 135 0.35 11.72 4.55
CA VAL A 135 -0.56 11.97 5.67
C VAL A 135 -0.08 13.19 6.43
N GLN A 136 -0.89 14.25 6.41
CA GLN A 136 -0.59 15.44 7.18
C GLN A 136 -0.99 15.23 8.64
N GLU A 137 -0.34 16.01 9.53
CA GLU A 137 -0.77 16.08 10.90
C GLU A 137 -2.24 16.52 10.94
N GLY A 138 -3.06 15.78 11.63
CA GLY A 138 -4.49 16.05 11.69
C GLY A 138 -5.33 15.18 10.77
N ASP A 139 -4.75 14.52 9.76
CA ASP A 139 -5.45 13.55 8.92
C ASP A 139 -5.68 12.29 9.74
N LYS A 140 -6.90 12.12 10.23
CA LYS A 140 -7.26 10.98 11.07
C LYS A 140 -8.36 10.18 10.39
N GLY A 141 -8.04 8.98 10.06
CA GLY A 141 -9.00 8.07 9.43
C GLY A 141 -9.92 7.38 10.38
#